data_f020712b8834b47b5f84afb050248890
#
_entry.id   f020712b8834b47b5f84afb050248890
#
_cell.length_a   1.000
_cell.length_b   1.000
_cell.length_c   1.000
_cell.angle_alpha   90.00
_cell.angle_beta   90.00
_cell.angle_gamma   90.00
#
_symmetry.space_group_name_H-M   'P 1'
#
loop_
_entity.id
_entity.type
_entity.pdbx_description
1 polymer ?
#
loop_
_entity_poly.entity_id
_entity_poly.type
_entity_poly.pdbx_seq_one_letter_code
_entity_poly.pdbx_strand_id
1 'polypeptide(L)'
;SSDPPYYDNIAYADLSDFFYVWLRRSLRPIFPSLYATMAVPKAEELVATSYRHGGKEGAEAFFLDGMGKAIHQLAEQAHPAFPVTIYYAFKQSETKMDGTSSAGWETFLQAVIDAGFTINGTWPVRTEKEGRAIGNGANALASSVVLVCNKRAANADSISRRQFIRELNRVLPEALDEMTQGSIDALGISQSAVAPVDLSQAIIGPGMGIFSKYSAVLEADGSKMSVKTALQLINRFLAEDDFDNDTQFCLHWFEQQGWRVGKFGEADVLARAKGTSVAGLQEAGVISSGQGEVQLLKWTELPTDWAPERDNRTPVWEGLHQLIRILNSEGASGAGAMLGRLSDKSDAIRSLAYRLYTLCERKGWAQEARAYNELVTAWDAIQSAMANSGQVGESYSLDL
;
A
#
# COMPACT_ATOMS: atom_id res chain seq x y z
N SER A 1 7.22 14.45 18.82
CA SER A 1 6.48 13.31 18.24
C SER A 1 5.16 13.13 18.99
N SER A 2 4.14 12.65 18.29
CA SER A 2 2.80 12.39 18.81
C SER A 2 2.24 11.09 18.23
N ASP A 3 1.41 10.41 19.02
CA ASP A 3 0.67 9.21 18.64
C ASP A 3 -0.81 9.45 19.02
N PRO A 4 -1.59 10.09 18.14
CA PRO A 4 -2.97 10.43 18.42
C PRO A 4 -3.89 9.21 18.36
N PRO A 5 -5.12 9.27 18.91
CA PRO A 5 -6.11 8.20 18.76
C PRO A 5 -6.42 7.90 17.30
N TYR A 6 -6.60 6.63 16.98
CA TYR A 6 -6.88 6.17 15.60
C TYR A 6 -8.38 6.12 15.35
N TYR A 7 -8.96 7.23 14.96
CA TYR A 7 -10.35 7.44 14.57
C TYR A 7 -11.37 6.71 15.49
N ASP A 8 -11.93 5.57 15.09
CA ASP A 8 -12.94 4.79 15.84
C ASP A 8 -12.41 3.47 16.42
N ASN A 9 -11.08 3.28 16.43
CA ASN A 9 -10.50 1.95 16.64
C ASN A 9 -10.70 1.43 18.07
N ILE A 10 -10.41 2.24 19.09
CA ILE A 10 -10.48 1.83 20.49
C ILE A 10 -11.04 2.96 21.34
N ALA A 11 -12.13 2.71 22.08
CA ALA A 11 -12.67 3.58 23.11
C ALA A 11 -11.89 3.35 24.42
N TYR A 12 -10.74 3.97 24.57
CA TYR A 12 -9.84 3.75 25.70
C TYR A 12 -10.47 4.08 27.06
N ALA A 13 -11.31 5.13 27.11
CA ALA A 13 -11.99 5.51 28.34
C ALA A 13 -12.97 4.45 28.85
N ASP A 14 -13.60 3.70 27.93
CA ASP A 14 -14.48 2.58 28.32
C ASP A 14 -13.67 1.40 28.87
N LEU A 15 -12.54 1.06 28.22
CA LEU A 15 -11.64 0.02 28.72
C LEU A 15 -10.99 0.40 30.06
N SER A 16 -10.68 1.69 30.22
CA SER A 16 -10.06 2.20 31.45
C SER A 16 -10.98 2.16 32.65
N ASP A 17 -12.30 2.12 32.49
CA ASP A 17 -13.25 1.97 33.59
C ASP A 17 -12.97 0.75 34.46
N PHE A 18 -12.52 -0.35 33.82
CA PHE A 18 -12.14 -1.57 34.56
C PHE A 18 -11.05 -1.28 35.62
N PHE A 19 -10.01 -0.55 35.24
CA PHE A 19 -8.92 -0.20 36.17
C PHE A 19 -9.31 0.96 37.09
N TYR A 20 -10.09 1.90 36.59
CA TYR A 20 -10.50 3.11 37.32
C TYR A 20 -11.28 2.77 38.60
N VAL A 21 -12.17 1.78 38.58
CA VAL A 21 -12.94 1.33 39.75
C VAL A 21 -12.02 0.95 40.90
N TRP A 22 -10.96 0.19 40.63
CA TRP A 22 -9.99 -0.24 41.63
C TRP A 22 -9.08 0.91 42.10
N LEU A 23 -8.54 1.68 41.17
CA LEU A 23 -7.68 2.81 41.46
C LEU A 23 -8.42 3.89 42.26
N ARG A 24 -9.65 4.19 41.89
CA ARG A 24 -10.49 5.15 42.62
C ARG A 24 -10.70 4.74 44.07
N ARG A 25 -10.96 3.48 44.32
CA ARG A 25 -11.17 2.97 45.68
C ARG A 25 -9.92 3.12 46.55
N SER A 26 -8.74 2.93 45.96
CA SER A 26 -7.46 2.98 46.66
C SER A 26 -6.87 4.38 46.76
N LEU A 27 -6.99 5.20 45.71
CA LEU A 27 -6.25 6.44 45.55
C LEU A 27 -7.09 7.71 45.73
N ARG A 28 -8.41 7.62 45.77
CA ARG A 28 -9.28 8.82 45.99
C ARG A 28 -8.94 9.60 47.24
N PRO A 29 -8.57 8.98 48.39
CA PRO A 29 -8.16 9.76 49.57
C PRO A 29 -6.90 10.60 49.35
N ILE A 30 -6.03 10.16 48.42
CA ILE A 30 -4.74 10.83 48.12
C ILE A 30 -4.94 11.87 46.99
N PHE A 31 -5.72 11.51 45.96
CA PHE A 31 -5.97 12.34 44.76
C PHE A 31 -7.47 12.55 44.54
N PRO A 32 -8.17 13.30 45.43
CA PRO A 32 -9.63 13.41 45.39
C PRO A 32 -10.15 14.06 44.10
N SER A 33 -9.46 15.03 43.55
CA SER A 33 -9.83 15.72 42.31
C SER A 33 -9.73 14.79 41.08
N LEU A 34 -8.69 13.96 41.00
CA LEU A 34 -8.47 13.02 39.91
C LEU A 34 -9.50 11.90 39.87
N TYR A 35 -9.98 11.50 41.06
CA TYR A 35 -10.96 10.39 41.19
C TYR A 35 -12.34 10.92 41.65
N ALA A 36 -12.70 12.13 41.24
CA ALA A 36 -13.98 12.75 41.63
C ALA A 36 -15.19 12.08 40.99
N THR A 37 -15.07 11.63 39.75
CA THR A 37 -16.14 11.00 38.97
C THR A 37 -16.35 9.53 39.36
N MET A 38 -17.48 8.95 38.96
CA MET A 38 -17.75 7.51 39.19
C MET A 38 -17.07 6.59 38.17
N ALA A 39 -16.84 7.10 36.98
CA ALA A 39 -16.19 6.42 35.88
C ALA A 39 -15.18 7.37 35.20
N VAL A 40 -14.34 6.86 34.33
CA VAL A 40 -13.41 7.68 33.53
C VAL A 40 -14.21 8.69 32.70
N PRO A 41 -13.84 9.99 32.70
CA PRO A 41 -14.45 10.97 31.82
C PRO A 41 -14.32 10.55 30.36
N LYS A 42 -15.42 10.63 29.58
CA LYS A 42 -15.49 10.14 28.20
C LYS A 42 -15.78 11.22 27.17
N ALA A 43 -16.33 12.37 27.61
CA ALA A 43 -16.77 13.43 26.71
C ALA A 43 -15.63 14.10 25.95
N GLU A 44 -14.43 14.12 26.55
CA GLU A 44 -13.24 14.77 25.98
C GLU A 44 -12.31 13.80 25.24
N GLU A 45 -12.63 12.50 25.28
CA GLU A 45 -11.85 11.49 24.55
C GLU A 45 -12.07 11.64 23.05
N LEU A 46 -11.00 11.96 22.33
CA LEU A 46 -11.04 12.23 20.90
C LEU A 46 -11.03 10.93 20.08
N VAL A 47 -12.14 10.19 20.16
CA VAL A 47 -12.42 8.98 19.41
C VAL A 47 -13.79 9.06 18.77
N ALA A 48 -13.91 8.64 17.50
CA ALA A 48 -15.15 8.74 16.72
C ALA A 48 -16.17 7.64 17.12
N THR A 49 -16.61 7.67 18.37
CA THR A 49 -17.52 6.67 18.95
C THR A 49 -18.98 7.05 18.67
N SER A 50 -19.63 6.37 17.73
CA SER A 50 -20.96 6.71 17.22
C SER A 50 -22.05 6.78 18.33
N TYR A 51 -22.03 5.90 19.33
CA TYR A 51 -23.02 5.90 20.40
C TYR A 51 -22.88 7.06 21.39
N ARG A 52 -21.71 7.75 21.42
CA ARG A 52 -21.49 8.93 22.27
C ARG A 52 -21.88 10.24 21.57
N HIS A 53 -21.91 10.26 20.23
CA HIS A 53 -22.02 11.48 19.44
C HIS A 53 -23.24 11.50 18.51
N GLY A 54 -24.31 10.77 18.85
CA GLY A 54 -25.57 10.81 18.09
C GLY A 54 -25.53 10.14 16.72
N GLY A 55 -24.61 9.19 16.50
CA GLY A 55 -24.47 8.44 15.26
C GLY A 55 -23.13 8.67 14.58
N LYS A 56 -22.96 8.06 13.40
CA LYS A 56 -21.69 8.08 12.66
C LYS A 56 -21.27 9.49 12.24
N GLU A 57 -22.19 10.28 11.69
CA GLU A 57 -21.91 11.65 11.22
C GLU A 57 -21.50 12.58 12.37
N GLY A 58 -22.20 12.49 13.52
CA GLY A 58 -21.84 13.28 14.70
C GLY A 58 -20.48 12.89 15.28
N ALA A 59 -20.14 11.61 15.29
CA ALA A 59 -18.85 11.12 15.75
C ALA A 59 -17.70 11.58 14.82
N GLU A 60 -17.93 11.54 13.51
CA GLU A 60 -16.97 12.03 12.51
C GLU A 60 -16.72 13.53 12.67
N ALA A 61 -17.79 14.32 12.79
CA ALA A 61 -17.68 15.78 13.01
C ALA A 61 -16.93 16.11 14.31
N PHE A 62 -17.22 15.39 15.39
CA PHE A 62 -16.53 15.55 16.68
C PHE A 62 -15.04 15.25 16.57
N PHE A 63 -14.69 14.13 15.94
CA PHE A 63 -13.30 13.73 15.74
C PHE A 63 -12.54 14.74 14.89
N LEU A 64 -13.14 15.19 13.78
CA LEU A 64 -12.59 16.19 12.87
C LEU A 64 -12.27 17.50 13.58
N ASP A 65 -13.25 18.06 14.28
CA ASP A 65 -13.12 19.34 14.98
C ASP A 65 -12.04 19.25 16.08
N GLY A 66 -12.09 18.20 16.90
CA GLY A 66 -11.13 18.00 17.98
C GLY A 66 -9.71 17.73 17.47
N MET A 67 -9.56 16.88 16.44
CA MET A 67 -8.26 16.61 15.84
C MET A 67 -7.69 17.85 15.17
N GLY A 68 -8.52 18.62 14.45
CA GLY A 68 -8.13 19.91 13.87
C GLY A 68 -7.56 20.85 14.92
N LYS A 69 -8.24 21.00 16.07
CA LYS A 69 -7.78 21.83 17.21
C LYS A 69 -6.45 21.33 17.79
N ALA A 70 -6.31 20.01 17.99
CA ALA A 70 -5.09 19.41 18.54
C ALA A 70 -3.88 19.60 17.61
N ILE A 71 -4.07 19.37 16.31
CA ILE A 71 -3.00 19.54 15.30
C ILE A 71 -2.67 21.03 15.12
N HIS A 72 -3.66 21.92 15.20
CA HIS A 72 -3.42 23.37 15.15
C HIS A 72 -2.57 23.85 16.33
N GLN A 73 -2.88 23.42 17.56
CA GLN A 73 -2.06 23.70 18.74
C GLN A 73 -0.64 23.14 18.58
N LEU A 74 -0.50 21.93 18.03
CA LEU A 74 0.80 21.36 17.72
C LEU A 74 1.58 22.23 16.72
N ALA A 75 0.90 22.73 15.69
CA ALA A 75 1.51 23.60 14.69
C ALA A 75 1.95 24.97 15.28
N GLU A 76 1.15 25.57 16.17
CA GLU A 76 1.51 26.81 16.84
C GLU A 76 2.78 26.65 17.69
N GLN A 77 2.88 25.58 18.45
CA GLN A 77 3.97 25.34 19.39
C GLN A 77 5.21 24.69 18.75
N ALA A 78 5.08 24.08 17.57
CA ALA A 78 6.19 23.44 16.89
C ALA A 78 7.27 24.45 16.49
N HIS A 79 8.53 24.08 16.70
CA HIS A 79 9.67 24.88 16.26
C HIS A 79 9.87 24.77 14.76
N PRO A 80 10.04 25.89 14.00
CA PRO A 80 10.09 25.87 12.54
C PRO A 80 11.31 25.14 11.97
N ALA A 81 12.40 25.02 12.72
CA ALA A 81 13.62 24.36 12.25
C ALA A 81 13.63 22.83 12.47
N PHE A 82 12.65 22.27 13.18
CA PHE A 82 12.60 20.85 13.50
C PHE A 82 11.33 20.21 12.96
N PRO A 83 11.41 18.97 12.45
CA PRO A 83 10.22 18.25 12.01
C PRO A 83 9.36 17.81 13.19
N VAL A 84 8.07 17.73 12.94
CA VAL A 84 7.08 17.08 13.81
C VAL A 84 6.82 15.69 13.24
N THR A 85 6.89 14.66 14.09
CA THR A 85 6.56 13.30 13.72
C THR A 85 5.22 12.90 14.35
N ILE A 86 4.32 12.35 13.53
CA ILE A 86 3.00 11.90 13.96
C ILE A 86 2.86 10.44 13.57
N TYR A 87 2.64 9.57 14.57
CA TYR A 87 2.39 8.15 14.35
C TYR A 87 0.90 7.94 14.10
N TYR A 88 0.56 7.19 13.08
CA TYR A 88 -0.82 6.89 12.77
C TYR A 88 -0.95 5.49 12.18
N ALA A 89 -1.94 4.74 12.63
CA ALA A 89 -2.31 3.47 12.02
C ALA A 89 -3.76 3.56 11.53
N PHE A 90 -4.03 3.01 10.34
CA PHE A 90 -5.38 2.92 9.83
C PHE A 90 -5.68 1.49 9.35
N LYS A 91 -6.96 1.13 9.34
CA LYS A 91 -7.39 -0.18 8.87
C LYS A 91 -7.55 -0.14 7.34
N GLN A 92 -6.85 -1.02 6.67
CA GLN A 92 -6.95 -1.17 5.21
C GLN A 92 -8.32 -1.71 4.75
N SER A 93 -9.03 -2.44 5.64
CA SER A 93 -10.37 -2.98 5.37
C SER A 93 -11.46 -1.92 5.11
N GLU A 94 -11.15 -0.65 5.32
CA GLU A 94 -12.07 0.46 5.05
C GLU A 94 -11.87 1.10 3.66
N THR A 95 -10.97 0.58 2.83
CA THR A 95 -10.79 1.05 1.45
C THR A 95 -12.03 0.68 0.64
N LYS A 96 -12.77 1.69 0.18
CA LYS A 96 -13.94 1.48 -0.68
C LYS A 96 -13.51 1.02 -2.07
N MET A 97 -14.42 0.39 -2.82
CA MET A 97 -14.21 -0.14 -4.18
C MET A 97 -13.66 0.87 -5.20
N ASP A 98 -13.61 2.15 -4.89
CA ASP A 98 -13.09 3.24 -5.74
C ASP A 98 -11.64 3.63 -5.43
N GLY A 99 -10.92 2.85 -4.58
CA GLY A 99 -9.52 3.12 -4.22
C GLY A 99 -9.34 4.28 -3.25
N THR A 100 -10.41 4.75 -2.60
CA THR A 100 -10.32 5.78 -1.57
C THR A 100 -9.88 5.16 -0.25
N SER A 101 -8.90 5.80 0.40
CA SER A 101 -8.51 5.52 1.78
C SER A 101 -9.69 5.69 2.73
N SER A 102 -9.56 5.18 3.96
CA SER A 102 -10.61 5.35 4.97
C SER A 102 -10.92 6.83 5.20
N ALA A 103 -12.20 7.15 5.45
CA ALA A 103 -12.63 8.51 5.76
C ALA A 103 -11.81 9.11 6.92
N GLY A 104 -11.41 8.29 7.90
CA GLY A 104 -10.56 8.72 9.01
C GLY A 104 -9.15 9.17 8.58
N TRP A 105 -8.55 8.49 7.59
CA TRP A 105 -7.23 8.86 7.09
C TRP A 105 -7.24 10.16 6.27
N GLU A 106 -8.19 10.28 5.33
CA GLU A 106 -8.37 11.50 4.53
C GLU A 106 -8.59 12.72 5.43
N THR A 107 -9.48 12.55 6.41
CA THR A 107 -9.82 13.55 7.43
C THR A 107 -8.62 13.96 8.28
N PHE A 108 -7.83 12.99 8.72
CA PHE A 108 -6.63 13.24 9.50
C PHE A 108 -5.58 14.02 8.70
N LEU A 109 -5.30 13.62 7.47
CA LEU A 109 -4.37 14.34 6.58
C LEU A 109 -4.87 15.76 6.28
N GLN A 110 -6.19 15.94 6.08
CA GLN A 110 -6.78 17.26 5.89
C GLN A 110 -6.52 18.16 7.11
N ALA A 111 -6.73 17.65 8.32
CA ALA A 111 -6.47 18.40 9.55
C ALA A 111 -4.99 18.82 9.68
N VAL A 112 -4.05 17.94 9.30
CA VAL A 112 -2.60 18.22 9.30
C VAL A 112 -2.28 19.38 8.33
N ILE A 113 -2.84 19.34 7.12
CA ILE A 113 -2.60 20.34 6.08
C ILE A 113 -3.25 21.68 6.42
N ASP A 114 -4.48 21.68 6.94
CA ASP A 114 -5.22 22.88 7.33
C ASP A 114 -4.58 23.59 8.52
N ALA A 115 -3.94 22.84 9.42
CA ALA A 115 -3.12 23.39 10.50
C ALA A 115 -1.82 24.07 10.02
N GLY A 116 -1.52 24.01 8.73
CA GLY A 116 -0.35 24.66 8.13
C GLY A 116 0.93 23.82 8.13
N PHE A 117 0.80 22.50 8.19
CA PHE A 117 1.93 21.60 7.97
C PHE A 117 2.13 21.23 6.50
N THR A 118 3.37 20.98 6.14
CA THR A 118 3.79 20.24 4.95
C THR A 118 4.15 18.83 5.36
N ILE A 119 3.69 17.82 4.64
CA ILE A 119 4.06 16.42 4.85
C ILE A 119 5.30 16.14 4.00
N ASN A 120 6.45 15.99 4.61
CA ASN A 120 7.73 15.82 3.91
C ASN A 120 8.05 14.36 3.59
N GLY A 121 7.43 13.43 4.31
CA GLY A 121 7.63 12.00 4.08
C GLY A 121 6.69 11.15 4.93
N THR A 122 6.54 9.90 4.52
CA THR A 122 5.87 8.84 5.27
C THR A 122 6.83 7.67 5.43
N TRP A 123 6.89 7.13 6.64
CA TRP A 123 7.76 6.00 6.98
C TRP A 123 6.88 4.89 7.52
N PRO A 124 6.65 3.81 6.77
CA PRO A 124 6.01 2.63 7.32
C PRO A 124 6.96 1.96 8.31
N VAL A 125 6.51 1.78 9.55
CA VAL A 125 7.27 1.12 10.61
C VAL A 125 6.52 -0.15 11.01
N ARG A 126 7.15 -1.29 10.86
CA ARG A 126 6.55 -2.57 11.25
C ARG A 126 6.36 -2.60 12.77
N THR A 127 5.11 -2.49 13.21
CA THR A 127 4.73 -2.47 14.63
C THR A 127 4.05 -3.76 15.08
N GLU A 128 3.66 -4.60 14.14
CA GLU A 128 2.84 -5.77 14.39
C GLU A 128 3.66 -7.06 14.41
N LYS A 129 3.39 -7.91 15.41
CA LYS A 129 4.02 -9.25 15.50
C LYS A 129 3.44 -10.19 14.46
N GLU A 130 4.31 -10.97 13.84
CA GLU A 130 3.91 -12.14 13.05
C GLU A 130 3.14 -13.15 13.95
N GLY A 131 2.02 -13.67 13.46
CA GLY A 131 1.25 -14.70 14.18
C GLY A 131 0.13 -14.21 15.09
N ARG A 132 -0.43 -13.01 14.88
CA ARG A 132 -1.67 -12.60 15.56
C ARG A 132 -2.80 -13.59 15.30
N ALA A 133 -3.50 -14.02 16.37
CA ALA A 133 -4.66 -14.90 16.27
C ALA A 133 -5.80 -14.31 15.41
N ILE A 134 -5.90 -12.97 15.33
CA ILE A 134 -6.89 -12.22 14.54
C ILE A 134 -6.41 -11.94 13.11
N GLY A 135 -5.12 -12.10 12.82
CA GLY A 135 -4.50 -11.83 11.52
C GLY A 135 -4.25 -13.05 10.65
N ASN A 136 -4.47 -14.27 11.17
CA ASN A 136 -4.28 -15.49 10.40
C ASN A 136 -5.33 -15.60 9.28
N GLY A 137 -4.90 -15.42 8.04
CA GLY A 137 -5.75 -15.47 6.85
C GLY A 137 -6.41 -14.14 6.46
N ALA A 138 -6.09 -13.03 7.15
CA ALA A 138 -6.50 -11.68 6.77
C ALA A 138 -5.28 -10.86 6.34
N ASN A 139 -5.45 -10.03 5.33
CA ASN A 139 -4.46 -9.05 4.89
C ASN A 139 -4.50 -7.86 5.85
N ALA A 140 -3.94 -8.03 7.04
CA ALA A 140 -3.88 -7.00 8.07
C ALA A 140 -2.61 -6.15 7.88
N LEU A 141 -2.73 -4.83 8.10
CA LEU A 141 -1.57 -3.94 8.13
C LEU A 141 -0.51 -4.47 9.09
N ALA A 142 0.71 -4.55 8.61
CA ALA A 142 1.88 -4.92 9.40
C ALA A 142 2.57 -3.68 10.00
N SER A 143 2.22 -2.48 9.56
CA SER A 143 2.95 -1.25 9.84
C SER A 143 2.04 -0.13 10.33
N SER A 144 2.58 0.70 11.22
CA SER A 144 2.09 2.06 11.46
C SER A 144 2.82 3.02 10.53
N VAL A 145 2.17 4.12 10.16
CA VAL A 145 2.79 5.16 9.32
C VAL A 145 3.28 6.29 10.22
N VAL A 146 4.54 6.65 10.08
CA VAL A 146 5.09 7.87 10.69
C VAL A 146 5.05 8.98 9.65
N LEU A 147 4.23 10.00 9.89
CA LEU A 147 4.25 11.23 9.10
C LEU A 147 5.37 12.14 9.59
N VAL A 148 6.20 12.62 8.68
CA VAL A 148 7.20 13.64 8.96
C VAL A 148 6.70 14.96 8.40
N CYS A 149 6.45 15.93 9.28
CA CYS A 149 5.81 17.20 8.95
C CYS A 149 6.71 18.38 9.33
N ASN A 150 6.71 19.43 8.51
CA ASN A 150 7.32 20.72 8.83
C ASN A 150 6.28 21.84 8.69
N LYS A 151 6.49 22.97 9.35
CA LYS A 151 5.65 24.14 9.13
C LYS A 151 5.76 24.60 7.68
N ARG A 152 4.61 24.75 7.00
CA ARG A 152 4.55 25.32 5.67
C ARG A 152 4.92 26.81 5.70
N ALA A 153 5.63 27.27 4.68
CA ALA A 153 5.95 28.68 4.54
C ALA A 153 4.65 29.52 4.47
N ALA A 154 4.60 30.62 5.23
CA ALA A 154 3.42 31.47 5.26
C ALA A 154 3.08 32.11 3.91
N ASN A 155 4.08 32.27 3.04
CA ASN A 155 3.98 32.80 1.67
C ASN A 155 3.97 31.70 0.61
N ALA A 156 3.56 30.47 0.96
CA ALA A 156 3.50 29.38 -0.02
C ALA A 156 2.53 29.72 -1.16
N ASP A 157 2.98 29.53 -2.40
CA ASP A 157 2.19 29.74 -3.59
C ASP A 157 1.05 28.72 -3.73
N SER A 158 0.08 29.03 -4.57
CA SER A 158 -0.91 28.05 -5.06
C SER A 158 -0.54 27.59 -6.46
N ILE A 159 -0.93 26.36 -6.81
CA ILE A 159 -0.75 25.81 -8.15
C ILE A 159 -2.05 25.24 -8.71
N SER A 160 -2.15 25.12 -10.04
CA SER A 160 -3.26 24.46 -10.69
C SER A 160 -3.15 22.95 -10.62
N ARG A 161 -4.28 22.24 -10.71
CA ARG A 161 -4.35 20.78 -10.87
C ARG A 161 -3.41 20.24 -11.94
N ARG A 162 -3.30 20.95 -13.08
CA ARG A 162 -2.40 20.57 -14.19
C ARG A 162 -0.94 20.61 -13.77
N GLN A 163 -0.53 21.63 -13.02
CA GLN A 163 0.85 21.73 -12.51
C GLN A 163 1.12 20.66 -11.47
N PHE A 164 0.16 20.39 -10.57
CA PHE A 164 0.26 19.34 -9.58
C PHE A 164 0.47 17.97 -10.23
N ILE A 165 -0.36 17.59 -11.23
CA ILE A 165 -0.17 16.33 -11.98
C ILE A 165 1.19 16.27 -12.67
N ARG A 166 1.68 17.39 -13.23
CA ARG A 166 3.02 17.43 -13.84
C ARG A 166 4.13 17.16 -12.83
N GLU A 167 4.02 17.69 -11.61
CA GLU A 167 4.99 17.41 -10.55
C GLU A 167 4.91 15.96 -10.06
N LEU A 168 3.71 15.41 -9.92
CA LEU A 168 3.54 13.99 -9.60
C LEU A 168 4.23 13.11 -10.63
N ASN A 169 4.00 13.36 -11.95
CA ASN A 169 4.62 12.60 -13.05
C ASN A 169 6.16 12.69 -13.07
N ARG A 170 6.72 13.72 -12.49
CA ARG A 170 8.17 13.89 -12.40
C ARG A 170 8.80 13.19 -11.19
N VAL A 171 8.10 13.17 -10.05
CA VAL A 171 8.68 12.76 -8.76
C VAL A 171 8.30 11.32 -8.41
N LEU A 172 7.06 10.91 -8.66
CA LEU A 172 6.57 9.62 -8.20
C LEU A 172 7.22 8.41 -8.88
N PRO A 173 7.59 8.41 -10.18
CA PRO A 173 8.29 7.27 -10.78
C PRO A 173 9.60 6.94 -10.06
N GLU A 174 10.45 7.95 -9.81
CA GLU A 174 11.72 7.78 -9.10
C GLU A 174 11.49 7.29 -7.65
N ALA A 175 10.52 7.88 -6.94
CA ALA A 175 10.17 7.45 -5.59
C ALA A 175 9.63 6.01 -5.56
N LEU A 176 8.87 5.58 -6.56
CA LEU A 176 8.39 4.21 -6.70
C LEU A 176 9.53 3.23 -6.93
N ASP A 177 10.45 3.57 -7.83
CA ASP A 177 11.63 2.73 -8.10
C ASP A 177 12.46 2.53 -6.83
N GLU A 178 12.77 3.60 -6.09
CA GLU A 178 13.47 3.50 -4.80
C GLU A 178 12.72 2.62 -3.79
N MET A 179 11.40 2.76 -3.70
CA MET A 179 10.59 1.98 -2.76
C MET A 179 10.47 0.50 -3.15
N THR A 180 10.42 0.19 -4.44
CA THR A 180 10.18 -1.17 -4.93
C THR A 180 11.44 -1.97 -5.16
N GLN A 181 12.54 -1.32 -5.52
CA GLN A 181 13.82 -1.99 -5.78
C GLN A 181 14.72 -2.09 -4.54
N GLY A 182 14.42 -1.29 -3.51
CA GLY A 182 15.34 -1.06 -2.41
C GLY A 182 16.49 -0.12 -2.83
N SER A 183 17.22 0.38 -1.88
CA SER A 183 18.38 1.25 -2.13
C SER A 183 19.56 0.86 -1.27
N ILE A 184 20.76 1.17 -1.75
CA ILE A 184 21.98 1.10 -0.93
C ILE A 184 22.26 2.54 -0.51
N ASP A 185 22.27 2.80 0.79
CA ASP A 185 22.57 4.14 1.29
C ASP A 185 24.07 4.50 1.13
N ALA A 186 24.41 5.77 1.42
CA ALA A 186 25.76 6.26 1.33
C ALA A 186 26.77 5.54 2.27
N LEU A 187 26.29 4.73 3.20
CA LEU A 187 27.07 3.92 4.12
C LEU A 187 27.19 2.45 3.66
N GLY A 188 26.62 2.10 2.51
CA GLY A 188 26.61 0.74 1.99
C GLY A 188 25.59 -0.19 2.66
N ILE A 189 24.63 0.37 3.41
CA ILE A 189 23.57 -0.41 4.07
C ILE A 189 22.45 -0.61 3.05
N SER A 190 22.14 -1.87 2.73
CA SER A 190 21.01 -2.23 1.89
C SER A 190 19.70 -1.94 2.63
N GLN A 191 18.87 -1.09 2.04
CA GLN A 191 17.49 -0.89 2.47
C GLN A 191 16.59 -1.84 1.68
N SER A 192 15.90 -2.73 2.39
CA SER A 192 14.91 -3.62 1.78
C SER A 192 13.80 -2.83 1.10
N ALA A 193 13.31 -3.38 0.00
CA ALA A 193 12.13 -2.84 -0.66
C ALA A 193 10.93 -2.79 0.29
N VAL A 194 10.09 -1.78 0.11
CA VAL A 194 8.82 -1.64 0.83
C VAL A 194 7.91 -2.82 0.47
N ALA A 195 7.33 -3.47 1.47
CA ALA A 195 6.38 -4.55 1.22
C ALA A 195 5.14 -4.02 0.46
N PRO A 196 4.54 -4.79 -0.46
CA PRO A 196 3.36 -4.35 -1.22
C PRO A 196 2.22 -3.85 -0.35
N VAL A 197 2.00 -4.47 0.81
CA VAL A 197 1.00 -4.07 1.81
C VAL A 197 1.22 -2.64 2.31
N ASP A 198 2.46 -2.19 2.36
CA ASP A 198 2.84 -0.87 2.88
C ASP A 198 3.08 0.17 1.76
N LEU A 199 3.17 -0.27 0.48
CA LEU A 199 3.52 0.61 -0.64
C LEU A 199 2.49 1.74 -0.85
N SER A 200 1.20 1.42 -0.76
CA SER A 200 0.13 2.41 -0.89
C SER A 200 0.19 3.50 0.19
N GLN A 201 0.78 3.19 1.34
CA GLN A 201 1.01 4.14 2.42
C GLN A 201 2.33 4.91 2.22
N ALA A 202 3.36 4.22 1.78
CA ALA A 202 4.68 4.83 1.55
C ALA A 202 4.63 5.89 0.43
N ILE A 203 3.94 5.62 -0.68
CA ILE A 203 3.81 6.55 -1.82
C ILE A 203 3.04 7.83 -1.47
N ILE A 204 2.21 7.79 -0.42
CA ILE A 204 1.52 8.98 0.08
C ILE A 204 2.52 10.07 0.48
N GLY A 205 3.66 9.70 1.07
CA GLY A 205 4.69 10.65 1.48
C GLY A 205 5.16 11.58 0.36
N PRO A 206 5.79 11.08 -0.70
CA PRO A 206 6.22 11.88 -1.83
C PRO A 206 5.07 12.66 -2.50
N GLY A 207 3.91 12.01 -2.71
CA GLY A 207 2.75 12.65 -3.31
C GLY A 207 2.15 13.78 -2.48
N MET A 208 1.95 13.54 -1.19
CA MET A 208 1.46 14.55 -0.27
C MET A 208 2.52 15.63 0.03
N GLY A 209 3.79 15.32 -0.08
CA GLY A 209 4.88 16.28 -0.04
C GLY A 209 4.73 17.34 -1.12
N ILE A 210 4.36 16.93 -2.33
CA ILE A 210 4.06 17.88 -3.43
C ILE A 210 2.78 18.65 -3.13
N PHE A 211 1.70 17.97 -2.70
CA PHE A 211 0.40 18.61 -2.44
C PHE A 211 0.47 19.64 -1.32
N SER A 212 1.08 19.29 -0.20
CA SER A 212 1.05 20.08 1.04
C SER A 212 2.07 21.22 1.09
N LYS A 213 3.07 21.24 0.20
CA LYS A 213 4.03 22.36 0.13
C LYS A 213 3.39 23.65 -0.39
N TYR A 214 2.31 23.54 -1.14
CA TYR A 214 1.54 24.67 -1.65
C TYR A 214 0.43 25.09 -0.67
N SER A 215 0.03 26.36 -0.72
CA SER A 215 -1.11 26.87 0.05
C SER A 215 -2.44 26.27 -0.41
N ALA A 216 -2.54 25.96 -1.70
CA ALA A 216 -3.65 25.24 -2.32
C ALA A 216 -3.25 24.69 -3.68
N VAL A 217 -3.86 23.55 -4.05
CA VAL A 217 -3.94 23.09 -5.44
C VAL A 217 -5.35 23.47 -5.93
N LEU A 218 -5.43 24.19 -7.05
CA LEU A 218 -6.70 24.72 -7.56
C LEU A 218 -7.25 23.83 -8.67
N GLU A 219 -8.52 23.48 -8.57
CA GLU A 219 -9.29 22.80 -9.62
C GLU A 219 -9.59 23.78 -10.78
N ALA A 220 -10.17 23.27 -11.88
CA ALA A 220 -10.46 24.09 -13.05
C ALA A 220 -11.48 25.21 -12.79
N ASP A 221 -12.35 25.04 -11.81
CA ASP A 221 -13.35 26.01 -11.36
C ASP A 221 -12.81 27.02 -10.32
N GLY A 222 -11.52 26.92 -9.96
CA GLY A 222 -10.87 27.75 -8.96
C GLY A 222 -11.08 27.28 -7.52
N SER A 223 -11.82 26.22 -7.27
CA SER A 223 -11.97 25.63 -5.93
C SER A 223 -10.69 24.94 -5.48
N LYS A 224 -10.50 24.80 -4.17
CA LYS A 224 -9.36 24.04 -3.63
C LYS A 224 -9.58 22.54 -3.80
N MET A 225 -8.58 21.84 -4.32
CA MET A 225 -8.55 20.38 -4.39
C MET A 225 -8.59 19.77 -2.99
N SER A 226 -9.46 18.78 -2.78
CA SER A 226 -9.52 18.05 -1.52
C SER A 226 -8.35 17.07 -1.37
N VAL A 227 -7.98 16.73 -0.14
CA VAL A 227 -7.01 15.66 0.16
C VAL A 227 -7.45 14.35 -0.48
N LYS A 228 -8.74 14.04 -0.47
CA LYS A 228 -9.30 12.86 -1.15
C LYS A 228 -8.93 12.80 -2.62
N THR A 229 -9.14 13.89 -3.35
CA THR A 229 -8.81 13.97 -4.78
C THR A 229 -7.30 13.85 -5.00
N ALA A 230 -6.49 14.48 -4.15
CA ALA A 230 -5.03 14.36 -4.23
C ALA A 230 -4.56 12.92 -4.01
N LEU A 231 -5.08 12.22 -3.00
CA LEU A 231 -4.78 10.80 -2.75
C LEU A 231 -5.20 9.89 -3.90
N GLN A 232 -6.35 10.14 -4.51
CA GLN A 232 -6.78 9.40 -5.71
C GLN A 232 -5.80 9.57 -6.87
N LEU A 233 -5.32 10.80 -7.11
CA LEU A 233 -4.32 11.07 -8.14
C LEU A 233 -2.98 10.40 -7.83
N ILE A 234 -2.51 10.44 -6.58
CA ILE A 234 -1.28 9.77 -6.15
C ILE A 234 -1.38 8.26 -6.33
N ASN A 235 -2.48 7.65 -5.84
CA ASN A 235 -2.68 6.21 -5.95
C ASN A 235 -2.86 5.71 -7.40
N ARG A 236 -3.24 6.59 -8.31
CA ARG A 236 -3.33 6.26 -9.74
C ARG A 236 -1.97 5.88 -10.32
N PHE A 237 -0.88 6.45 -9.82
CA PHE A 237 0.48 6.11 -10.25
C PHE A 237 0.87 4.67 -9.91
N LEU A 238 0.29 4.05 -8.89
CA LEU A 238 0.48 2.62 -8.59
C LEU A 238 -0.17 1.71 -9.66
N ALA A 239 -0.95 2.28 -10.57
CA ALA A 239 -1.75 1.56 -11.55
C ALA A 239 -1.27 1.69 -13.00
N GLU A 240 -0.29 2.53 -13.29
CA GLU A 240 0.19 2.82 -14.66
C GLU A 240 1.61 2.26 -14.85
N ASP A 241 1.73 1.01 -15.37
CA ASP A 241 2.99 0.40 -15.78
C ASP A 241 2.93 -0.02 -17.26
N ASP A 242 4.07 0.07 -17.95
CA ASP A 242 4.24 -0.32 -19.36
C ASP A 242 4.63 -1.80 -19.43
N PHE A 243 3.63 -2.70 -19.38
CA PHE A 243 3.82 -4.13 -19.60
C PHE A 243 3.64 -4.52 -21.07
N ASP A 244 4.13 -5.72 -21.44
CA ASP A 244 3.86 -6.31 -22.74
C ASP A 244 2.34 -6.48 -23.00
N ASN A 245 1.96 -6.58 -24.27
CA ASN A 245 0.55 -6.59 -24.70
C ASN A 245 -0.27 -7.73 -24.08
N ASP A 246 0.35 -8.90 -23.87
CA ASP A 246 -0.30 -10.06 -23.28
C ASP A 246 -0.55 -9.84 -21.78
N THR A 247 0.44 -9.30 -21.08
CA THR A 247 0.32 -8.91 -19.68
C THR A 247 -0.73 -7.80 -19.48
N GLN A 248 -0.81 -6.81 -20.40
CA GLN A 248 -1.85 -5.80 -20.36
C GLN A 248 -3.25 -6.38 -20.56
N PHE A 249 -3.40 -7.37 -21.46
CA PHE A 249 -4.66 -8.11 -21.60
C PHE A 249 -4.99 -8.84 -20.29
N CYS A 250 -4.06 -9.62 -19.75
CA CYS A 250 -4.26 -10.40 -18.54
C CYS A 250 -4.65 -9.53 -17.34
N LEU A 251 -3.99 -8.39 -17.15
CA LEU A 251 -4.35 -7.41 -16.11
C LEU A 251 -5.79 -6.92 -16.24
N HIS A 252 -6.17 -6.50 -17.43
CA HIS A 252 -7.51 -5.94 -17.67
C HIS A 252 -8.60 -7.01 -17.53
N TRP A 253 -8.35 -8.21 -18.06
CA TRP A 253 -9.25 -9.34 -17.91
C TRP A 253 -9.38 -9.77 -16.45
N PHE A 254 -8.26 -9.84 -15.73
CA PHE A 254 -8.25 -10.17 -14.31
C PHE A 254 -9.01 -9.14 -13.47
N GLU A 255 -8.88 -7.85 -13.77
CA GLU A 255 -9.64 -6.80 -13.09
C GLU A 255 -11.16 -6.97 -13.23
N GLN A 256 -11.63 -7.45 -14.37
CA GLN A 256 -13.04 -7.65 -14.66
C GLN A 256 -13.57 -9.00 -14.16
N GLN A 257 -12.85 -10.07 -14.46
CA GLN A 257 -13.33 -11.45 -14.28
C GLN A 257 -12.64 -12.19 -13.13
N GLY A 258 -11.46 -11.75 -12.68
CA GLY A 258 -10.60 -12.56 -11.80
C GLY A 258 -10.18 -13.85 -12.50
N TRP A 259 -10.28 -14.96 -11.79
CA TRP A 259 -10.03 -16.31 -12.31
C TRP A 259 -11.30 -16.97 -12.92
N ARG A 260 -12.39 -16.24 -13.01
CA ARG A 260 -13.66 -16.78 -13.55
C ARG A 260 -13.62 -16.85 -15.08
N VAL A 261 -14.40 -17.78 -15.59
CA VAL A 261 -14.65 -17.91 -17.03
C VAL A 261 -15.40 -16.69 -17.54
N GLY A 262 -14.99 -16.18 -18.69
CA GLY A 262 -15.68 -15.11 -19.42
C GLY A 262 -15.93 -15.51 -20.88
N LYS A 263 -16.65 -14.66 -21.62
CA LYS A 263 -17.05 -14.97 -23.02
C LYS A 263 -15.91 -14.71 -24.00
N PHE A 264 -15.74 -15.60 -24.97
CA PHE A 264 -14.74 -15.45 -26.02
C PHE A 264 -14.84 -14.13 -26.79
N GLY A 265 -16.06 -13.68 -27.12
CA GLY A 265 -16.26 -12.42 -27.86
C GLY A 265 -15.75 -11.18 -27.09
N GLU A 266 -15.90 -11.15 -25.76
CA GLU A 266 -15.38 -10.09 -24.91
C GLU A 266 -13.85 -10.14 -24.85
N ALA A 267 -13.29 -11.35 -24.71
CA ALA A 267 -11.85 -11.56 -24.71
C ALA A 267 -11.20 -11.18 -26.06
N ASP A 268 -11.83 -11.51 -27.19
CA ASP A 268 -11.31 -11.20 -28.52
C ASP A 268 -11.28 -9.68 -28.77
N VAL A 269 -12.33 -8.96 -28.37
CA VAL A 269 -12.37 -7.49 -28.47
C VAL A 269 -11.27 -6.86 -27.60
N LEU A 270 -11.12 -7.32 -26.37
CA LEU A 270 -10.07 -6.82 -25.46
C LEU A 270 -8.66 -7.15 -25.98
N ALA A 271 -8.42 -8.38 -26.46
CA ALA A 271 -7.13 -8.79 -26.99
C ALA A 271 -6.70 -7.91 -28.16
N ARG A 272 -7.60 -7.65 -29.12
CA ARG A 272 -7.32 -6.72 -30.23
C ARG A 272 -7.04 -5.29 -29.74
N ALA A 273 -7.79 -4.81 -28.77
CA ALA A 273 -7.57 -3.48 -28.19
C ALA A 273 -6.20 -3.35 -27.49
N LYS A 274 -5.65 -4.47 -27.02
CA LYS A 274 -4.30 -4.54 -26.39
C LYS A 274 -3.19 -4.95 -27.37
N GLY A 275 -3.50 -5.10 -28.66
CA GLY A 275 -2.51 -5.47 -29.68
C GLY A 275 -2.07 -6.93 -29.62
N THR A 276 -2.89 -7.82 -29.08
CA THR A 276 -2.68 -9.26 -29.02
C THR A 276 -3.89 -10.04 -29.59
N SER A 277 -3.92 -11.35 -29.42
CA SER A 277 -5.02 -12.20 -29.85
C SER A 277 -5.28 -13.32 -28.85
N VAL A 278 -6.51 -13.84 -28.81
CA VAL A 278 -6.87 -14.97 -27.93
C VAL A 278 -6.01 -16.20 -28.24
N ALA A 279 -5.73 -16.48 -29.53
CA ALA A 279 -4.86 -17.57 -29.93
C ALA A 279 -3.42 -17.37 -29.43
N GLY A 280 -2.88 -16.13 -29.54
CA GLY A 280 -1.55 -15.81 -29.02
C GLY A 280 -1.45 -15.89 -27.49
N LEU A 281 -2.49 -15.49 -26.77
CA LEU A 281 -2.56 -15.63 -25.30
C LEU A 281 -2.62 -17.10 -24.86
N GLN A 282 -3.29 -17.95 -25.64
CA GLN A 282 -3.34 -19.38 -25.40
C GLN A 282 -1.97 -20.05 -25.72
N GLU A 283 -1.29 -19.62 -26.78
CA GLU A 283 0.07 -20.05 -27.11
C GLU A 283 1.06 -19.60 -26.01
N ALA A 284 0.88 -18.41 -25.44
CA ALA A 284 1.66 -17.90 -24.32
C ALA A 284 1.32 -18.58 -22.98
N GLY A 285 0.47 -19.60 -22.94
CA GLY A 285 0.17 -20.36 -21.73
C GLY A 285 -0.53 -19.61 -20.61
N VAL A 286 -1.11 -18.41 -20.89
CA VAL A 286 -1.74 -17.56 -19.84
C VAL A 286 -3.25 -17.74 -19.74
N ILE A 287 -3.89 -18.30 -20.76
CA ILE A 287 -5.33 -18.57 -20.78
C ILE A 287 -5.64 -19.98 -21.27
N SER A 288 -6.80 -20.49 -20.87
CA SER A 288 -7.50 -21.57 -21.57
C SER A 288 -8.65 -20.99 -22.38
N SER A 289 -8.84 -21.48 -23.59
CA SER A 289 -9.94 -21.07 -24.47
C SER A 289 -10.58 -22.27 -25.12
N GLY A 290 -11.92 -22.35 -25.07
CA GLY A 290 -12.70 -23.43 -25.67
C GLY A 290 -14.19 -23.21 -25.51
N GLN A 291 -15.00 -23.77 -26.41
CA GLN A 291 -16.47 -23.74 -26.38
C GLN A 291 -17.10 -22.34 -26.26
N GLY A 292 -16.41 -21.31 -26.78
CA GLY A 292 -16.88 -19.92 -26.70
C GLY A 292 -16.53 -19.20 -25.38
N GLU A 293 -15.68 -19.79 -24.56
CA GLU A 293 -15.26 -19.31 -23.25
C GLU A 293 -13.76 -19.07 -23.20
N VAL A 294 -13.32 -18.18 -22.30
CA VAL A 294 -11.90 -17.86 -22.02
C VAL A 294 -11.72 -17.67 -20.52
N GLN A 295 -10.64 -18.24 -19.98
CA GLN A 295 -10.27 -18.16 -18.57
C GLN A 295 -8.77 -17.96 -18.43
N LEU A 296 -8.34 -17.06 -17.52
CA LEU A 296 -6.95 -16.97 -17.10
C LEU A 296 -6.54 -18.22 -16.31
N LEU A 297 -5.35 -18.73 -16.57
CA LEU A 297 -4.78 -19.83 -15.80
C LEU A 297 -4.19 -19.32 -14.49
N LYS A 298 -4.60 -19.92 -13.37
CA LYS A 298 -4.04 -19.63 -12.05
C LYS A 298 -2.67 -20.31 -11.93
N TRP A 299 -1.79 -19.81 -11.06
CA TRP A 299 -0.45 -20.39 -10.86
C TRP A 299 -0.46 -21.87 -10.51
N THR A 300 -1.54 -22.41 -9.92
CA THR A 300 -1.72 -23.85 -9.65
C THR A 300 -2.05 -24.69 -10.88
N GLU A 301 -2.46 -24.05 -11.97
CA GLU A 301 -2.87 -24.68 -13.23
C GLU A 301 -1.77 -24.60 -14.30
N LEU A 302 -0.70 -23.85 -14.02
CA LEU A 302 0.43 -23.71 -14.92
C LEU A 302 1.29 -24.99 -14.98
N PRO A 303 1.89 -25.32 -16.15
CA PRO A 303 2.69 -26.52 -16.32
C PRO A 303 3.94 -26.50 -15.42
N THR A 304 4.25 -27.66 -14.82
CA THR A 304 5.39 -27.80 -13.90
C THR A 304 6.74 -27.95 -14.61
N ASP A 305 6.72 -28.38 -15.88
CA ASP A 305 7.88 -28.57 -16.75
C ASP A 305 8.17 -27.37 -17.65
N TRP A 306 7.52 -26.23 -17.37
CA TRP A 306 7.73 -24.98 -18.09
C TRP A 306 9.17 -24.47 -17.96
N ALA A 307 9.70 -23.98 -19.07
CA ALA A 307 11.03 -23.44 -19.16
C ALA A 307 11.05 -22.24 -20.12
N PRO A 308 11.49 -21.05 -19.66
CA PRO A 308 11.44 -19.83 -20.48
C PRO A 308 12.25 -19.94 -21.78
N GLU A 309 13.31 -20.77 -21.81
CA GLU A 309 14.13 -20.94 -23.01
C GLU A 309 13.45 -21.81 -24.11
N ARG A 310 12.38 -22.50 -23.75
CA ARG A 310 11.59 -23.32 -24.67
C ARG A 310 10.28 -22.65 -25.07
N ASP A 311 10.01 -21.52 -24.45
CA ASP A 311 8.81 -20.73 -24.68
C ASP A 311 9.10 -19.63 -25.68
N ASN A 312 8.35 -19.61 -26.78
CA ASN A 312 8.49 -18.58 -27.81
C ASN A 312 7.86 -17.24 -27.41
N ARG A 313 7.07 -17.22 -26.32
CA ARG A 313 6.28 -16.09 -25.90
C ARG A 313 6.05 -16.11 -24.39
N THR A 314 6.98 -15.51 -23.67
CA THR A 314 6.98 -15.46 -22.20
C THR A 314 6.51 -14.09 -21.72
N PRO A 315 5.20 -13.83 -21.53
CA PRO A 315 4.75 -12.56 -20.97
C PRO A 315 5.17 -12.41 -19.50
N VAL A 316 5.26 -11.16 -19.04
CA VAL A 316 5.59 -10.87 -17.64
C VAL A 316 4.56 -11.51 -16.69
N TRP A 317 3.30 -11.59 -17.11
CA TRP A 317 2.22 -12.30 -16.40
C TRP A 317 2.56 -13.75 -16.11
N GLU A 318 3.00 -14.49 -17.11
CA GLU A 318 3.35 -15.89 -16.94
C GLU A 318 4.57 -16.05 -16.03
N GLY A 319 5.63 -15.29 -16.29
CA GLY A 319 6.84 -15.30 -15.46
C GLY A 319 6.54 -15.08 -13.98
N LEU A 320 5.68 -14.11 -13.66
CA LEU A 320 5.22 -13.86 -12.30
C LEU A 320 4.52 -15.06 -11.67
N HIS A 321 3.55 -15.64 -12.37
CA HIS A 321 2.74 -16.73 -11.82
C HIS A 321 3.53 -18.04 -11.71
N GLN A 322 4.49 -18.28 -12.62
CA GLN A 322 5.45 -19.37 -12.49
C GLN A 322 6.37 -19.20 -11.27
N LEU A 323 6.83 -17.96 -10.99
CA LEU A 323 7.60 -17.69 -9.77
C LEU A 323 6.80 -17.94 -8.50
N ILE A 324 5.52 -17.54 -8.44
CA ILE A 324 4.63 -17.84 -7.31
C ILE A 324 4.49 -19.36 -7.14
N ARG A 325 4.27 -20.11 -8.23
CA ARG A 325 4.15 -21.57 -8.19
C ARG A 325 5.41 -22.22 -7.60
N ILE A 326 6.58 -21.81 -8.11
CA ILE A 326 7.87 -22.36 -7.68
C ILE A 326 8.20 -21.93 -6.24
N LEU A 327 7.93 -20.70 -5.85
CA LEU A 327 8.12 -20.24 -4.48
C LEU A 327 7.32 -21.10 -3.50
N ASN A 328 6.07 -21.45 -3.86
CA ASN A 328 5.21 -22.29 -3.02
C ASN A 328 5.67 -23.76 -2.95
N SER A 329 6.30 -24.30 -3.99
CA SER A 329 6.71 -25.70 -4.05
C SER A 329 8.17 -25.96 -3.66
N GLU A 330 9.07 -25.02 -3.98
CA GLU A 330 10.54 -25.20 -3.88
C GLU A 330 11.21 -24.11 -3.03
N GLY A 331 10.43 -23.16 -2.54
CA GLY A 331 10.93 -22.03 -1.74
C GLY A 331 11.78 -21.03 -2.54
N ALA A 332 12.47 -20.15 -1.81
CA ALA A 332 13.25 -19.07 -2.42
C ALA A 332 14.41 -19.57 -3.30
N SER A 333 14.94 -20.77 -3.03
CA SER A 333 16.03 -21.36 -3.84
C SER A 333 15.58 -21.69 -5.25
N GLY A 334 14.44 -22.41 -5.41
CA GLY A 334 13.86 -22.72 -6.71
C GLY A 334 13.42 -21.46 -7.47
N ALA A 335 12.76 -20.53 -6.75
CA ALA A 335 12.34 -19.26 -7.32
C ALA A 335 13.54 -18.42 -7.80
N GLY A 336 14.67 -18.42 -7.05
CA GLY A 336 15.91 -17.74 -7.44
C GLY A 336 16.54 -18.30 -8.70
N ALA A 337 16.59 -19.63 -8.82
CA ALA A 337 17.07 -20.29 -10.04
C ALA A 337 16.19 -19.94 -11.25
N MET A 338 14.88 -19.89 -11.09
CA MET A 338 13.96 -19.48 -12.15
C MET A 338 14.09 -17.99 -12.49
N LEU A 339 14.20 -17.11 -11.48
CA LEU A 339 14.39 -15.68 -11.70
C LEU A 339 15.67 -15.39 -12.49
N GLY A 340 16.76 -16.17 -12.26
CA GLY A 340 17.99 -16.06 -13.04
C GLY A 340 17.79 -16.32 -14.54
N ARG A 341 16.86 -17.21 -14.88
CA ARG A 341 16.47 -17.51 -16.28
C ARG A 341 15.51 -16.45 -16.88
N LEU A 342 14.90 -15.62 -16.03
CA LEU A 342 13.99 -14.49 -16.36
C LEU A 342 14.63 -13.13 -16.03
N SER A 343 15.95 -13.04 -15.99
CA SER A 343 16.68 -11.88 -15.47
C SER A 343 16.35 -10.57 -16.18
N ASP A 344 16.08 -10.62 -17.48
CA ASP A 344 15.65 -9.49 -18.32
C ASP A 344 14.26 -8.96 -17.97
N LYS A 345 13.43 -9.75 -17.25
CA LYS A 345 12.06 -9.40 -16.84
C LYS A 345 11.89 -9.21 -15.33
N SER A 346 12.97 -9.36 -14.57
CA SER A 346 12.95 -9.33 -13.11
C SER A 346 12.21 -8.14 -12.55
N ASP A 347 12.54 -6.92 -12.99
CA ASP A 347 11.94 -5.68 -12.50
C ASP A 347 10.47 -5.56 -12.90
N ALA A 348 10.14 -5.94 -14.14
CA ALA A 348 8.76 -5.94 -14.63
C ALA A 348 7.88 -6.95 -13.87
N ILE A 349 8.42 -8.15 -13.55
CA ILE A 349 7.72 -9.16 -12.74
C ILE A 349 7.45 -8.62 -11.35
N ARG A 350 8.43 -7.98 -10.73
CA ARG A 350 8.27 -7.38 -9.41
C ARG A 350 7.22 -6.26 -9.42
N SER A 351 7.29 -5.36 -10.38
CA SER A 351 6.31 -4.28 -10.59
C SER A 351 4.89 -4.82 -10.78
N LEU A 352 4.74 -5.88 -11.59
CA LEU A 352 3.45 -6.55 -11.77
C LEU A 352 2.90 -7.16 -10.47
N ALA A 353 3.77 -7.74 -9.63
CA ALA A 353 3.35 -8.28 -8.32
C ALA A 353 2.77 -7.18 -7.41
N TYR A 354 3.41 -6.02 -7.34
CA TYR A 354 2.88 -4.86 -6.60
C TYR A 354 1.53 -4.40 -7.12
N ARG A 355 1.39 -4.32 -8.45
CA ARG A 355 0.14 -3.89 -9.07
C ARG A 355 -1.00 -4.86 -8.80
N LEU A 356 -0.76 -6.16 -8.97
CA LEU A 356 -1.76 -7.20 -8.71
C LEU A 356 -2.13 -7.27 -7.23
N TYR A 357 -1.17 -7.09 -6.33
CA TYR A 357 -1.45 -6.94 -4.91
C TYR A 357 -2.46 -5.82 -4.66
N THR A 358 -2.17 -4.61 -5.16
CA THR A 358 -3.03 -3.43 -4.99
C THR A 358 -4.42 -3.64 -5.59
N LEU A 359 -4.50 -4.29 -6.76
CA LEU A 359 -5.77 -4.63 -7.40
C LEU A 359 -6.59 -5.61 -6.54
N CYS A 360 -5.96 -6.68 -6.05
CA CYS A 360 -6.62 -7.71 -5.25
C CYS A 360 -7.13 -7.15 -3.91
N GLU A 361 -6.36 -6.26 -3.28
CA GLU A 361 -6.79 -5.53 -2.08
C GLU A 361 -8.08 -4.73 -2.34
N ARG A 362 -8.10 -3.94 -3.42
CA ARG A 362 -9.29 -3.16 -3.79
C ARG A 362 -10.53 -4.03 -4.04
N LYS A 363 -10.31 -5.23 -4.59
CA LYS A 363 -11.37 -6.20 -4.89
C LYS A 363 -11.77 -7.09 -3.70
N GLY A 364 -11.03 -7.06 -2.59
CA GLY A 364 -11.23 -7.93 -1.44
C GLY A 364 -10.83 -9.39 -1.69
N TRP A 365 -9.92 -9.64 -2.65
CA TRP A 365 -9.41 -10.98 -2.99
C TRP A 365 -8.19 -11.31 -2.13
N ALA A 366 -8.44 -11.62 -0.87
CA ALA A 366 -7.39 -11.73 0.14
C ALA A 366 -6.37 -12.86 -0.12
N GLN A 367 -6.78 -13.98 -0.72
CA GLN A 367 -5.87 -15.09 -1.03
C GLN A 367 -4.88 -14.72 -2.14
N GLU A 368 -5.37 -14.06 -3.19
CA GLU A 368 -4.56 -13.58 -4.29
C GLU A 368 -3.60 -12.47 -3.83
N ALA A 369 -4.11 -11.50 -3.10
CA ALA A 369 -3.28 -10.44 -2.52
C ALA A 369 -2.14 -11.01 -1.67
N ARG A 370 -2.43 -12.02 -0.84
CA ARG A 370 -1.42 -12.69 -0.04
C ARG A 370 -0.32 -13.33 -0.89
N ALA A 371 -0.66 -14.02 -1.97
CA ALA A 371 0.33 -14.67 -2.83
C ALA A 371 1.31 -13.68 -3.46
N TYR A 372 0.82 -12.54 -3.95
CA TYR A 372 1.67 -11.47 -4.48
C TYR A 372 2.53 -10.82 -3.40
N ASN A 373 1.97 -10.59 -2.22
CA ASN A 373 2.73 -10.04 -1.08
C ASN A 373 3.84 -10.99 -0.62
N GLU A 374 3.57 -12.30 -0.52
CA GLU A 374 4.55 -13.32 -0.14
C GLU A 374 5.72 -13.36 -1.13
N LEU A 375 5.45 -13.28 -2.43
CA LEU A 375 6.50 -13.23 -3.45
C LEU A 375 7.42 -12.02 -3.26
N VAL A 376 6.85 -10.81 -3.12
CA VAL A 376 7.67 -9.60 -2.96
C VAL A 376 8.41 -9.58 -1.62
N THR A 377 7.80 -10.07 -0.55
CA THR A 377 8.47 -10.17 0.75
C THR A 377 9.65 -11.14 0.72
N ALA A 378 9.56 -12.20 -0.09
CA ALA A 378 10.64 -13.15 -0.30
C ALA A 378 11.70 -12.68 -1.33
N TRP A 379 11.51 -11.51 -1.97
CA TRP A 379 12.29 -11.09 -3.14
C TRP A 379 13.79 -11.03 -2.87
N ASP A 380 14.23 -10.47 -1.75
CA ASP A 380 15.65 -10.37 -1.39
C ASP A 380 16.28 -11.77 -1.22
N ALA A 381 15.55 -12.72 -0.64
CA ALA A 381 15.99 -14.11 -0.52
C ALA A 381 16.06 -14.80 -1.90
N ILE A 382 15.11 -14.50 -2.79
CA ILE A 382 15.07 -15.00 -4.17
C ILE A 382 16.26 -14.45 -4.98
N GLN A 383 16.54 -13.15 -4.89
CA GLN A 383 17.71 -12.54 -5.55
C GLN A 383 19.04 -13.08 -5.01
N SER A 384 19.14 -13.27 -3.70
CA SER A 384 20.34 -13.89 -3.09
C SER A 384 20.54 -15.33 -3.59
N ALA A 385 19.47 -16.10 -3.72
CA ALA A 385 19.51 -17.45 -4.26
C ALA A 385 19.87 -17.47 -5.77
N MET A 386 19.37 -16.49 -6.54
CA MET A 386 19.72 -16.26 -7.95
C MET A 386 21.24 -16.03 -8.11
N ALA A 387 21.81 -15.14 -7.31
CA ALA A 387 23.25 -14.84 -7.35
C ALA A 387 24.11 -16.07 -7.02
N ASN A 388 23.69 -16.88 -6.05
CA ASN A 388 24.39 -18.11 -5.68
C ASN A 388 24.26 -19.22 -6.74
N SER A 389 23.15 -19.32 -7.47
CA SER A 389 22.97 -20.29 -8.53
C SER A 389 23.84 -20.02 -9.76
N GLY A 390 24.17 -18.75 -10.03
CA GLY A 390 25.11 -18.36 -11.09
C GLY A 390 26.58 -18.70 -10.78
N GLN A 391 26.96 -18.88 -9.51
CA GLN A 391 28.33 -19.21 -9.11
C GLN A 391 28.63 -20.71 -9.14
N VAL A 392 27.65 -21.60 -9.22
CA VAL A 392 27.83 -23.07 -9.24
C VAL A 392 28.30 -23.60 -10.63
N GLY A 393 28.34 -22.73 -11.65
CA GLY A 393 28.76 -23.10 -13.03
C GLY A 393 30.26 -23.06 -13.31
N GLU A 394 31.11 -22.54 -12.43
CA GLU A 394 32.57 -22.48 -12.65
C GLU A 394 33.35 -23.24 -11.59
N SER A 395 33.17 -24.55 -11.49
CA SER A 395 34.19 -25.42 -10.90
C SER A 395 35.20 -25.78 -11.97
N TYR A 396 36.31 -25.07 -12.03
CA TYR A 396 37.49 -25.51 -12.74
C TYR A 396 37.99 -26.82 -12.08
N SER A 397 37.96 -27.92 -12.83
CA SER A 397 38.74 -29.12 -12.49
C SER A 397 40.23 -28.76 -12.63
N LEU A 398 40.91 -28.60 -11.53
CA LEU A 398 42.38 -28.65 -11.52
C LEU A 398 42.75 -30.08 -11.78
N ASP A 399 43.15 -30.40 -13.00
CA ASP A 399 43.92 -31.61 -13.33
C ASP A 399 45.29 -31.47 -12.63
N LEU A 400 45.54 -32.34 -11.66
CA LEU A 400 46.85 -32.62 -11.07
C LEU A 400 47.49 -33.83 -11.79
#